data_d5505a137c65e77d158300c7550253ff
#
_entry.id   d5505a137c65e77d158300c7550253ff
#
_cell.length_a   1.000
_cell.length_b   1.000
_cell.length_c   1.000
_cell.angle_alpha   90.00
_cell.angle_beta   90.00
_cell.angle_gamma   90.00
#
_symmetry.space_group_name_H-M   'P 1'
#
loop_
_entity.id
_entity.type
_entity.pdbx_description
1 polymer ?
#
loop_
_entity_poly.entity_id
_entity_poly.type
_entity_poly.pdbx_seq_one_letter_code
_entity_poly.pdbx_strand_id
1 'polypeptide(L)'
;MRFCCCLFLAFFVAACDPARESGPIDVAVIDSADDLFAEGVRLSPGAQHLRAATAEGLVALDPMGQVVPAIAERWIVTDDGLSYIFRLRDSTWPDGDPITAADIRKLLRDRLRELDGTSLALDLAKITDVRAMTGRVIELRLSSPMPEFLRLLAQPELGLVRAGSGTGPMIMSRDEGDEALARLSALPPEERGMPARENWEAYARSLALRAMSAREAVEAFSAGEVDLVLNGKLATFPLAELGPLSRGTIQVDPALGLFGLLVMEEEGLLAAPERREALSMALDRAGLIQPFGLGGWQPTEWIVPPGLYENPSLSPASRWPDLDLDQRRRIAVARIAAWVAETGEEAVVSIDLPPGPGSALLLRAIARDWGMVGVRVERAQGGEGADLRLRDRLARYSSPRWFLNQFNCDLDLGLCAPEADALVRDALVVGDAAEKRRLFLEAHEALVEAEVFIPLGPPVRWSLVRGAVRAYSANQWGLHPLFPLTQPTI
;
A
#
# COMPACT_ATOMS: atom_id res chain seq x y z
N MET A 1 14.72 -71.61 -22.93
CA MET A 1 13.75 -70.92 -22.06
C MET A 1 14.27 -69.48 -21.80
N ARG A 2 13.71 -68.48 -22.52
CA ARG A 2 14.06 -67.08 -22.37
C ARG A 2 12.89 -66.40 -21.66
N PHE A 3 13.10 -65.95 -20.42
CA PHE A 3 12.16 -65.13 -19.67
C PHE A 3 12.27 -63.66 -20.12
N CYS A 4 11.17 -63.17 -20.67
CA CYS A 4 11.01 -61.76 -21.05
C CYS A 4 10.38 -61.02 -19.86
N CYS A 5 11.15 -60.13 -19.20
CA CYS A 5 10.71 -59.31 -18.10
C CYS A 5 10.12 -58.02 -18.67
N CYS A 6 8.77 -57.89 -18.73
CA CYS A 6 8.11 -56.64 -19.11
C CYS A 6 8.07 -55.69 -17.90
N LEU A 7 8.83 -54.60 -17.99
CA LEU A 7 8.80 -53.51 -17.02
C LEU A 7 7.60 -52.62 -17.36
N PHE A 8 6.56 -52.60 -16.51
CA PHE A 8 5.43 -51.67 -16.59
C PHE A 8 5.90 -50.32 -16.00
N LEU A 9 6.12 -49.35 -16.85
CA LEU A 9 6.32 -47.95 -16.47
C LEU A 9 4.90 -47.35 -16.23
N ALA A 10 4.52 -47.17 -14.97
CA ALA A 10 3.30 -46.46 -14.62
C ALA A 10 3.57 -44.95 -14.79
N PHE A 11 3.06 -44.38 -15.87
CA PHE A 11 2.96 -42.92 -16.02
C PHE A 11 1.92 -42.42 -15.03
N PHE A 12 2.35 -41.72 -13.95
CA PHE A 12 1.49 -40.85 -13.17
C PHE A 12 1.15 -39.63 -14.04
N VAL A 13 0.02 -39.68 -14.72
CA VAL A 13 -0.60 -38.48 -15.27
C VAL A 13 -1.12 -37.71 -14.06
N ALA A 14 -0.49 -36.59 -13.76
CA ALA A 14 -1.07 -35.59 -12.84
C ALA A 14 -2.36 -35.10 -13.49
N ALA A 15 -3.49 -35.68 -13.07
CA ALA A 15 -4.81 -35.24 -13.46
C ALA A 15 -4.99 -33.82 -12.89
N CYS A 16 -5.13 -32.82 -13.75
CA CYS A 16 -5.74 -31.54 -13.36
C CYS A 16 -7.11 -31.89 -12.76
N ASP A 17 -7.32 -31.54 -11.49
CA ASP A 17 -8.58 -31.81 -10.79
C ASP A 17 -9.63 -30.82 -11.29
N PRO A 18 -10.58 -31.22 -12.16
CA PRO A 18 -11.60 -30.31 -12.68
C PRO A 18 -12.57 -29.80 -11.60
N ALA A 19 -12.61 -30.44 -10.42
CA ALA A 19 -13.40 -29.96 -9.29
C ALA A 19 -12.85 -28.66 -8.70
N ARG A 20 -11.56 -28.39 -8.87
CA ARG A 20 -10.93 -27.14 -8.43
C ARG A 20 -11.20 -25.95 -9.37
N GLU A 21 -11.50 -26.20 -10.64
CA GLU A 21 -11.84 -25.13 -11.59
C GLU A 21 -13.26 -24.59 -11.39
N SER A 22 -14.15 -25.33 -10.73
CA SER A 22 -15.55 -24.96 -10.48
C SER A 22 -15.87 -24.59 -9.03
N GLY A 23 -14.97 -24.86 -8.08
CA GLY A 23 -15.13 -24.53 -6.65
C GLY A 23 -14.90 -23.04 -6.32
N PRO A 24 -15.07 -22.62 -5.05
CA PRO A 24 -14.70 -21.29 -4.62
C PRO A 24 -13.22 -21.03 -4.85
N ILE A 25 -12.86 -19.75 -4.93
CA ILE A 25 -11.45 -19.33 -4.91
C ILE A 25 -11.07 -19.06 -3.46
N ASP A 26 -10.10 -19.80 -2.94
CA ASP A 26 -9.63 -19.67 -1.58
C ASP A 26 -8.47 -18.68 -1.51
N VAL A 27 -8.70 -17.55 -0.82
CA VAL A 27 -7.75 -16.44 -0.69
C VAL A 27 -7.37 -16.26 0.77
N ALA A 28 -6.09 -16.34 1.08
CA ALA A 28 -5.52 -15.90 2.35
C ALA A 28 -5.05 -14.46 2.21
N VAL A 29 -5.40 -13.60 3.14
CA VAL A 29 -4.80 -12.28 3.29
C VAL A 29 -3.98 -12.24 4.58
N ILE A 30 -2.73 -11.79 4.49
CA ILE A 30 -1.87 -11.66 5.67
C ILE A 30 -2.36 -10.45 6.47
N ASP A 31 -3.19 -10.73 7.48
CA ASP A 31 -3.84 -9.76 8.36
C ASP A 31 -4.36 -10.46 9.62
N SER A 32 -4.93 -9.70 10.58
CA SER A 32 -5.71 -10.26 11.69
C SER A 32 -7.20 -10.33 11.35
N ALA A 33 -7.96 -11.18 12.03
CA ALA A 33 -9.41 -11.26 11.86
C ALA A 33 -10.10 -9.94 12.21
N ASP A 34 -9.70 -9.32 13.32
CA ASP A 34 -10.24 -8.03 13.76
C ASP A 34 -9.98 -6.92 12.74
N ASP A 35 -8.76 -6.87 12.18
CA ASP A 35 -8.39 -5.87 11.18
C ASP A 35 -9.10 -6.10 9.85
N LEU A 36 -9.32 -7.35 9.42
CA LEU A 36 -10.02 -7.68 8.18
C LEU A 36 -11.44 -7.11 8.16
N PHE A 37 -12.13 -7.17 9.30
CA PHE A 37 -13.51 -6.71 9.44
C PHE A 37 -13.63 -5.33 10.07
N ALA A 38 -12.54 -4.58 10.12
CA ALA A 38 -12.55 -3.22 10.66
C ALA A 38 -13.55 -2.32 9.92
N GLU A 39 -14.38 -1.64 10.69
CA GLU A 39 -15.32 -0.64 10.19
C GLU A 39 -14.67 0.75 10.09
N GLY A 40 -15.32 1.69 9.41
CA GLY A 40 -14.84 3.06 9.29
C GLY A 40 -13.83 3.25 8.15
N VAL A 41 -12.88 4.19 8.35
CA VAL A 41 -11.94 4.67 7.31
C VAL A 41 -10.46 4.35 7.59
N ARG A 42 -10.16 3.75 8.74
CA ARG A 42 -8.79 3.30 9.09
C ARG A 42 -8.66 1.81 8.76
N LEU A 43 -8.59 1.51 7.47
CA LEU A 43 -8.60 0.14 6.98
C LEU A 43 -7.21 -0.46 6.96
N SER A 44 -7.08 -1.71 7.43
CA SER A 44 -5.93 -2.55 7.15
C SER A 44 -5.88 -2.92 5.65
N PRO A 45 -4.77 -3.41 5.13
CA PRO A 45 -4.73 -3.88 3.73
C PRO A 45 -5.74 -4.99 3.43
N GLY A 46 -6.01 -5.91 4.37
CA GLY A 46 -7.07 -6.93 4.22
C GLY A 46 -8.44 -6.30 4.12
N ALA A 47 -8.75 -5.37 5.04
CA ALA A 47 -10.01 -4.63 5.02
C ALA A 47 -10.17 -3.77 3.76
N GLN A 48 -9.09 -3.23 3.19
CA GLN A 48 -9.14 -2.51 1.91
C GLN A 48 -9.59 -3.43 0.77
N HIS A 49 -9.06 -4.66 0.67
CA HIS A 49 -9.48 -5.64 -0.33
C HIS A 49 -10.97 -6.03 -0.14
N LEU A 50 -11.38 -6.29 1.10
CA LEU A 50 -12.77 -6.61 1.42
C LEU A 50 -13.71 -5.44 1.11
N ARG A 51 -13.35 -4.22 1.50
CA ARG A 51 -14.13 -3.01 1.25
C ARG A 51 -14.27 -2.74 -0.24
N ALA A 52 -13.19 -2.85 -1.02
CA ALA A 52 -13.23 -2.67 -2.47
C ALA A 52 -14.16 -3.68 -3.18
N ALA A 53 -14.35 -4.88 -2.62
CA ALA A 53 -15.27 -5.89 -3.14
C ALA A 53 -16.74 -5.62 -2.77
N THR A 54 -17.00 -5.05 -1.58
CA THR A 54 -18.34 -4.95 -1.00
C THR A 54 -18.93 -3.53 -1.01
N ALA A 55 -18.11 -2.50 -1.16
CA ALA A 55 -18.55 -1.10 -1.14
C ALA A 55 -17.76 -0.26 -2.14
N GLU A 56 -18.39 0.10 -3.22
CA GLU A 56 -17.79 0.96 -4.24
C GLU A 56 -17.79 2.44 -3.84
N GLY A 57 -16.75 3.17 -4.30
CA GLY A 57 -16.76 4.62 -4.40
C GLY A 57 -17.41 5.11 -5.70
N LEU A 58 -17.19 6.38 -6.04
CA LEU A 58 -17.60 6.90 -7.37
C LEU A 58 -16.91 6.15 -8.50
N VAL A 59 -15.64 5.82 -8.31
CA VAL A 59 -14.79 5.06 -9.22
C VAL A 59 -14.05 3.97 -8.43
N ALA A 60 -13.50 2.98 -9.11
CA ALA A 60 -12.75 1.88 -8.54
C ALA A 60 -11.42 1.66 -9.27
N LEU A 61 -10.60 0.73 -8.81
CA LEU A 61 -9.38 0.29 -9.51
C LEU A 61 -9.60 -1.10 -10.12
N ASP A 62 -9.06 -1.29 -11.33
CA ASP A 62 -8.97 -2.60 -11.96
C ASP A 62 -7.73 -3.39 -11.47
N PRO A 63 -7.50 -4.65 -11.88
CA PRO A 63 -6.33 -5.43 -11.48
C PRO A 63 -4.98 -4.80 -11.85
N MET A 64 -4.92 -3.96 -12.88
CA MET A 64 -3.71 -3.23 -13.27
C MET A 64 -3.56 -1.90 -12.52
N GLY A 65 -4.49 -1.60 -11.61
CA GLY A 65 -4.53 -0.35 -10.87
C GLY A 65 -4.97 0.86 -11.69
N GLN A 66 -5.69 0.65 -12.80
CA GLN A 66 -6.29 1.74 -13.58
C GLN A 66 -7.66 2.11 -13.00
N VAL A 67 -8.03 3.39 -13.15
CA VAL A 67 -9.33 3.87 -12.68
C VAL A 67 -10.43 3.44 -13.65
N VAL A 68 -11.46 2.79 -13.09
CA VAL A 68 -12.61 2.30 -13.84
C VAL A 68 -13.92 2.83 -13.24
N PRO A 69 -15.03 2.84 -14.00
CA PRO A 69 -16.35 3.15 -13.47
C PRO A 69 -16.74 2.24 -12.30
N ALA A 70 -17.49 2.82 -11.33
CA ALA A 70 -18.08 2.10 -10.21
C ALA A 70 -19.52 2.59 -10.00
N ILE A 71 -19.86 3.27 -8.90
CA ILE A 71 -21.17 3.91 -8.74
C ILE A 71 -21.41 4.94 -9.86
N ALA A 72 -20.37 5.66 -10.29
CA ALA A 72 -20.44 6.50 -11.47
C ALA A 72 -20.21 5.67 -12.75
N GLU A 73 -21.17 5.68 -13.67
CA GLU A 73 -21.05 5.03 -14.97
C GLU A 73 -20.07 5.77 -15.90
N ARG A 74 -19.92 7.09 -15.72
CA ARG A 74 -19.03 7.97 -16.48
C ARG A 74 -18.81 9.29 -15.76
N TRP A 75 -17.79 10.02 -16.18
CA TRP A 75 -17.48 11.36 -15.67
C TRP A 75 -16.94 12.27 -16.76
N ILE A 76 -16.96 13.57 -16.49
CA ILE A 76 -16.38 14.63 -17.30
C ILE A 76 -15.53 15.48 -16.37
N VAL A 77 -14.34 15.87 -16.83
CA VAL A 77 -13.47 16.84 -16.15
C VAL A 77 -13.53 18.13 -16.98
N THR A 78 -13.73 19.26 -16.33
CA THR A 78 -13.71 20.57 -16.99
C THR A 78 -12.31 20.91 -17.49
N ASP A 79 -12.20 21.74 -18.53
CA ASP A 79 -10.93 22.09 -19.20
C ASP A 79 -9.91 22.73 -18.24
N ASP A 80 -10.39 23.41 -17.19
CA ASP A 80 -9.56 23.98 -16.12
C ASP A 80 -9.11 22.95 -15.07
N GLY A 81 -9.61 21.70 -15.15
CA GLY A 81 -9.31 20.63 -14.19
C GLY A 81 -9.88 20.84 -12.80
N LEU A 82 -10.80 21.80 -12.60
CA LEU A 82 -11.33 22.16 -11.28
C LEU A 82 -12.64 21.48 -10.93
N SER A 83 -13.42 21.02 -11.91
CA SER A 83 -14.70 20.33 -11.67
C SER A 83 -14.71 18.95 -12.28
N TYR A 84 -15.10 17.97 -11.45
CA TYR A 84 -15.33 16.59 -11.83
C TYR A 84 -16.80 16.28 -11.70
N ILE A 85 -17.48 16.05 -12.85
CA ILE A 85 -18.92 15.83 -12.94
C ILE A 85 -19.18 14.36 -13.24
N PHE A 86 -19.76 13.65 -12.27
CA PHE A 86 -20.04 12.22 -12.34
C PHE A 86 -21.53 11.99 -12.63
N ARG A 87 -21.81 11.06 -13.55
CA ARG A 87 -23.15 10.51 -13.75
C ARG A 87 -23.25 9.16 -13.05
N LEU A 88 -24.14 9.03 -12.07
CA LEU A 88 -24.37 7.79 -11.36
C LEU A 88 -25.12 6.79 -12.24
N ARG A 89 -24.79 5.50 -12.13
CA ARG A 89 -25.54 4.41 -12.77
C ARG A 89 -26.97 4.32 -12.24
N ASP A 90 -27.87 3.73 -13.01
CA ASP A 90 -29.23 3.42 -12.57
C ASP A 90 -29.20 2.12 -11.75
N SER A 91 -29.24 2.24 -10.45
CA SER A 91 -29.05 1.14 -9.52
C SER A 91 -29.71 1.47 -8.18
N THR A 92 -29.91 0.46 -7.35
CA THR A 92 -30.50 0.58 -6.02
C THR A 92 -29.50 0.20 -4.93
N TRP A 93 -29.74 0.67 -3.72
CA TRP A 93 -29.13 0.14 -2.52
C TRP A 93 -29.66 -1.28 -2.25
N PRO A 94 -28.97 -2.09 -1.44
CA PRO A 94 -29.43 -3.45 -1.10
C PRO A 94 -30.84 -3.52 -0.47
N ASP A 95 -31.34 -2.44 0.10
CA ASP A 95 -32.70 -2.32 0.63
C ASP A 95 -33.77 -1.97 -0.43
N GLY A 96 -33.36 -1.81 -1.69
CA GLY A 96 -34.23 -1.52 -2.84
C GLY A 96 -34.43 -0.04 -3.13
N ASP A 97 -33.96 0.87 -2.29
CA ASP A 97 -34.05 2.30 -2.54
C ASP A 97 -33.12 2.73 -3.70
N PRO A 98 -33.55 3.66 -4.58
CA PRO A 98 -32.71 4.14 -5.67
C PRO A 98 -31.48 4.90 -5.15
N ILE A 99 -30.33 4.75 -5.82
CA ILE A 99 -29.11 5.52 -5.55
C ILE A 99 -29.29 6.92 -6.13
N THR A 100 -29.29 7.95 -5.27
CA THR A 100 -29.44 9.34 -5.69
C THR A 100 -28.16 10.15 -5.47
N ALA A 101 -28.00 11.23 -6.25
CA ALA A 101 -26.88 12.17 -6.07
C ALA A 101 -26.91 12.83 -4.69
N ALA A 102 -28.09 12.99 -4.07
CA ALA A 102 -28.25 13.55 -2.72
C ALA A 102 -27.69 12.61 -1.66
N ASP A 103 -27.96 11.30 -1.77
CA ASP A 103 -27.42 10.29 -0.85
C ASP A 103 -25.91 10.20 -0.97
N ILE A 104 -25.40 10.10 -2.20
CA ILE A 104 -23.96 10.01 -2.46
C ILE A 104 -23.25 11.27 -1.92
N ARG A 105 -23.81 12.48 -2.13
CA ARG A 105 -23.25 13.71 -1.56
C ARG A 105 -23.14 13.64 -0.04
N LYS A 106 -24.20 13.18 0.62
CA LYS A 106 -24.23 13.06 2.09
C LYS A 106 -23.18 12.08 2.55
N LEU A 107 -23.17 10.85 2.02
CA LEU A 107 -22.25 9.79 2.41
C LEU A 107 -20.79 10.18 2.14
N LEU A 108 -20.50 10.80 0.99
CA LEU A 108 -19.13 11.23 0.68
C LEU A 108 -18.66 12.33 1.63
N ARG A 109 -19.52 13.31 1.97
CA ARG A 109 -19.17 14.33 2.97
C ARG A 109 -18.96 13.75 4.36
N ASP A 110 -19.73 12.73 4.74
CA ASP A 110 -19.57 12.03 6.01
C ASP A 110 -18.22 11.30 6.01
N ARG A 111 -17.87 10.57 4.95
CA ARG A 111 -16.56 9.90 4.77
C ARG A 111 -15.38 10.89 4.82
N LEU A 112 -15.48 12.02 4.14
CA LEU A 112 -14.44 13.05 4.19
C LEU A 112 -14.20 13.58 5.62
N ARG A 113 -15.25 13.70 6.44
CA ARG A 113 -15.10 14.09 7.86
C ARG A 113 -14.51 12.98 8.72
N GLU A 114 -14.90 11.72 8.49
CA GLU A 114 -14.33 10.57 9.21
C GLU A 114 -12.83 10.38 8.94
N LEU A 115 -12.33 10.88 7.79
CA LEU A 115 -10.90 10.83 7.43
C LEU A 115 -10.05 11.85 8.17
N ASP A 116 -10.63 12.83 8.89
CA ASP A 116 -9.86 13.85 9.62
C ASP A 116 -8.77 13.20 10.50
N GLY A 117 -7.58 13.81 10.51
CA GLY A 117 -6.40 13.27 11.18
C GLY A 117 -5.75 12.08 10.47
N THR A 118 -6.03 11.86 9.18
CA THR A 118 -5.35 10.87 8.34
C THR A 118 -4.60 11.53 7.18
N SER A 119 -3.55 10.87 6.67
CA SER A 119 -2.84 11.36 5.48
C SER A 119 -3.74 11.43 4.24
N LEU A 120 -4.78 10.58 4.16
CA LEU A 120 -5.75 10.64 3.06
C LEU A 120 -6.61 11.91 3.12
N ALA A 121 -6.96 12.41 4.31
CA ALA A 121 -7.64 13.70 4.43
C ALA A 121 -6.79 14.85 3.87
N LEU A 122 -5.48 14.86 4.18
CA LEU A 122 -4.54 15.83 3.62
C LEU A 122 -4.48 15.73 2.09
N ASP A 123 -4.49 14.51 1.54
CA ASP A 123 -4.50 14.27 0.08
C ASP A 123 -5.78 14.81 -0.57
N LEU A 124 -6.93 14.67 0.10
CA LEU A 124 -8.26 15.12 -0.36
C LEU A 124 -8.57 16.58 -0.03
N ALA A 125 -7.69 17.30 0.68
CA ALA A 125 -7.90 18.69 1.10
C ALA A 125 -8.14 19.70 -0.04
N LYS A 126 -7.89 19.29 -1.30
CA LYS A 126 -8.26 20.09 -2.48
C LYS A 126 -9.75 20.11 -2.78
N ILE A 127 -10.56 19.22 -2.21
CA ILE A 127 -12.01 19.22 -2.42
C ILE A 127 -12.60 20.42 -1.69
N THR A 128 -13.14 21.38 -2.45
CA THR A 128 -13.79 22.59 -1.90
C THR A 128 -15.28 22.42 -1.76
N ASP A 129 -15.90 21.60 -2.62
CA ASP A 129 -17.34 21.38 -2.57
C ASP A 129 -17.75 20.06 -3.21
N VAL A 130 -18.85 19.48 -2.71
CA VAL A 130 -19.53 18.30 -3.24
C VAL A 130 -21.00 18.66 -3.44
N ARG A 131 -21.47 18.68 -4.69
CA ARG A 131 -22.82 19.12 -5.09
C ARG A 131 -23.62 18.02 -5.72
N ALA A 132 -24.81 17.76 -5.21
CA ALA A 132 -25.81 17.03 -5.97
C ALA A 132 -26.47 18.02 -6.95
N MET A 133 -26.39 17.71 -8.24
CA MET A 133 -26.98 18.53 -9.31
C MET A 133 -28.44 18.11 -9.51
N THR A 134 -28.74 17.35 -10.55
CA THR A 134 -30.08 16.85 -10.85
C THR A 134 -30.08 15.33 -10.89
N GLY A 135 -31.05 14.71 -10.21
CA GLY A 135 -31.24 13.26 -10.23
C GLY A 135 -29.98 12.47 -9.88
N ARG A 136 -29.26 12.00 -10.89
CA ARG A 136 -28.09 11.14 -10.79
C ARG A 136 -26.77 11.84 -11.14
N VAL A 137 -26.66 13.14 -11.02
CA VAL A 137 -25.44 13.89 -11.34
C VAL A 137 -24.86 14.53 -10.07
N ILE A 138 -23.59 14.25 -9.80
CA ILE A 138 -22.82 14.81 -8.69
C ILE A 138 -21.58 15.53 -9.21
N GLU A 139 -21.27 16.70 -8.67
CA GLU A 139 -20.08 17.49 -8.99
C GLU A 139 -19.17 17.57 -7.77
N LEU A 140 -17.87 17.32 -7.97
CA LEU A 140 -16.81 17.61 -7.00
C LEU A 140 -15.96 18.75 -7.55
N ARG A 141 -15.74 19.78 -6.72
CA ARG A 141 -14.90 20.94 -7.05
C ARG A 141 -13.62 20.94 -6.28
N LEU A 142 -12.52 21.31 -6.96
CA LEU A 142 -11.19 21.40 -6.41
C LEU A 142 -10.73 22.85 -6.33
N SER A 143 -9.82 23.15 -5.39
CA SER A 143 -9.15 24.46 -5.25
C SER A 143 -8.08 24.69 -6.33
N SER A 144 -7.48 23.62 -6.85
CA SER A 144 -6.52 23.66 -7.96
C SER A 144 -6.50 22.31 -8.68
N PRO A 145 -6.05 22.26 -9.95
CA PRO A 145 -6.04 21.02 -10.73
C PRO A 145 -5.23 19.90 -10.06
N MET A 146 -5.75 18.67 -10.19
CA MET A 146 -5.11 17.46 -9.66
C MET A 146 -5.35 16.29 -10.62
N PRO A 147 -4.40 15.96 -11.50
CA PRO A 147 -4.53 14.85 -12.47
C PRO A 147 -4.83 13.50 -11.82
N GLU A 148 -4.29 13.24 -10.62
CA GLU A 148 -4.43 11.98 -9.89
C GLU A 148 -5.72 11.89 -9.06
N PHE A 149 -6.60 12.89 -9.13
CA PHE A 149 -7.79 12.98 -8.28
C PHE A 149 -8.72 11.77 -8.39
N LEU A 150 -8.93 11.26 -9.59
CA LEU A 150 -9.75 10.05 -9.79
C LEU A 150 -9.19 8.83 -9.06
N ARG A 151 -7.87 8.69 -9.01
CA ARG A 151 -7.21 7.62 -8.26
C ARG A 151 -7.43 7.74 -6.75
N LEU A 152 -7.42 8.95 -6.22
CA LEU A 152 -7.78 9.19 -4.81
C LEU A 152 -9.23 8.81 -4.55
N LEU A 153 -10.15 9.14 -5.47
CA LEU A 153 -11.56 8.76 -5.33
C LEU A 153 -11.81 7.26 -5.43
N ALA A 154 -10.87 6.50 -6.00
CA ALA A 154 -10.93 5.03 -6.09
C ALA A 154 -10.40 4.32 -4.84
N GLN A 155 -9.99 5.05 -3.79
CA GLN A 155 -9.48 4.44 -2.58
C GLN A 155 -10.60 3.71 -1.80
N PRO A 156 -10.36 2.50 -1.28
CA PRO A 156 -11.36 1.71 -0.55
C PRO A 156 -11.97 2.44 0.65
N GLU A 157 -11.23 3.34 1.29
CA GLU A 157 -11.71 4.17 2.39
C GLU A 157 -12.87 5.09 1.98
N LEU A 158 -12.98 5.43 0.69
CA LEU A 158 -14.08 6.21 0.11
C LEU A 158 -15.23 5.33 -0.40
N GLY A 159 -15.17 4.02 -0.20
CA GLY A 159 -16.28 3.12 -0.44
C GLY A 159 -17.52 3.53 0.36
N LEU A 160 -18.65 3.65 -0.33
CA LEU A 160 -19.89 4.19 0.24
C LEU A 160 -20.72 3.07 0.83
N VAL A 161 -21.05 3.23 2.11
CA VAL A 161 -21.83 2.27 2.90
C VAL A 161 -23.03 3.00 3.49
N ARG A 162 -24.24 2.43 3.34
CA ARG A 162 -25.49 2.90 3.94
C ARG A 162 -26.08 1.79 4.80
N ALA A 163 -26.36 2.07 6.09
CA ALA A 163 -26.89 1.08 7.03
C ALA A 163 -26.12 -0.25 7.07
N GLY A 164 -24.80 -0.20 7.03
CA GLY A 164 -23.95 -1.39 7.07
C GLY A 164 -23.77 -2.12 5.72
N SER A 165 -24.44 -1.67 4.65
CA SER A 165 -24.37 -2.31 3.33
C SER A 165 -23.81 -1.37 2.28
N GLY A 166 -22.92 -1.88 1.42
CA GLY A 166 -22.36 -1.17 0.27
C GLY A 166 -22.99 -1.59 -1.05
N THR A 167 -22.59 -0.94 -2.12
CA THR A 167 -23.03 -1.24 -3.50
C THR A 167 -21.91 -1.89 -4.32
N GLY A 168 -20.99 -2.58 -3.65
CA GLY A 168 -19.91 -3.28 -4.32
C GLY A 168 -20.40 -4.43 -5.20
N PRO A 169 -19.52 -4.96 -6.05
CA PRO A 169 -19.86 -6.05 -6.98
C PRO A 169 -20.09 -7.40 -6.28
N MET A 170 -19.83 -7.49 -4.98
CA MET A 170 -19.96 -8.72 -4.20
C MET A 170 -20.73 -8.50 -2.90
N ILE A 171 -21.48 -9.53 -2.50
CA ILE A 171 -22.10 -9.63 -1.18
C ILE A 171 -21.17 -10.45 -0.28
N MET A 172 -21.02 -9.98 0.96
CA MET A 172 -20.26 -10.69 1.99
C MET A 172 -21.20 -11.33 3.01
N SER A 173 -20.88 -12.56 3.42
CA SER A 173 -21.36 -13.18 4.65
C SER A 173 -20.17 -13.61 5.50
N ARG A 174 -20.28 -13.46 6.83
CA ARG A 174 -19.31 -14.04 7.77
C ARG A 174 -19.62 -15.53 7.96
N ASP A 175 -18.59 -16.31 8.12
CA ASP A 175 -18.76 -17.72 8.48
C ASP A 175 -19.04 -17.85 9.98
N GLU A 176 -20.06 -18.63 10.38
CA GLU A 176 -20.44 -18.79 11.79
C GLU A 176 -19.43 -19.62 12.59
N GLY A 177 -18.65 -20.45 11.93
CA GLY A 177 -17.66 -21.35 12.54
C GLY A 177 -16.23 -20.84 12.49
N ASP A 178 -15.96 -19.73 11.75
CA ASP A 178 -14.64 -19.18 11.54
C ASP A 178 -14.70 -17.66 11.45
N GLU A 179 -14.38 -16.98 12.55
CA GLU A 179 -14.42 -15.52 12.66
C GLU A 179 -13.44 -14.81 11.71
N ALA A 180 -12.43 -15.50 11.19
CA ALA A 180 -11.46 -14.96 10.25
C ALA A 180 -11.87 -15.10 8.79
N LEU A 181 -13.02 -15.73 8.49
CA LEU A 181 -13.48 -16.07 7.14
C LEU A 181 -14.65 -15.21 6.67
N ALA A 182 -14.46 -14.52 5.54
CA ALA A 182 -15.49 -13.86 4.75
C ALA A 182 -15.80 -14.70 3.50
N ARG A 183 -17.06 -15.03 3.27
CA ARG A 183 -17.55 -15.61 2.02
C ARG A 183 -18.11 -14.52 1.14
N LEU A 184 -17.64 -14.44 -0.09
CA LEU A 184 -17.99 -13.41 -1.06
C LEU A 184 -18.66 -14.07 -2.28
N SER A 185 -19.83 -13.58 -2.64
CA SER A 185 -20.57 -13.99 -3.83
C SER A 185 -20.82 -12.79 -4.73
N ALA A 186 -20.63 -12.98 -6.04
CA ALA A 186 -20.89 -11.93 -7.01
C ALA A 186 -22.38 -11.54 -7.03
N LEU A 187 -22.68 -10.27 -7.20
CA LEU A 187 -24.03 -9.79 -7.50
C LEU A 187 -24.41 -10.08 -8.94
N PRO A 188 -25.71 -10.34 -9.24
CA PRO A 188 -26.23 -10.38 -10.60
C PRO A 188 -25.85 -9.13 -11.40
N PRO A 189 -25.59 -9.24 -12.73
CA PRO A 189 -25.24 -8.07 -13.54
C PRO A 189 -26.25 -6.93 -13.45
N GLU A 190 -27.55 -7.22 -13.42
CA GLU A 190 -28.63 -6.24 -13.32
C GLU A 190 -28.60 -5.46 -12.02
N GLU A 191 -28.26 -6.07 -10.90
CA GLU A 191 -28.11 -5.40 -9.61
C GLU A 191 -26.88 -4.47 -9.56
N ARG A 192 -25.93 -4.70 -10.47
CA ARG A 192 -24.77 -3.83 -10.69
C ARG A 192 -25.02 -2.76 -11.77
N GLY A 193 -26.27 -2.58 -12.22
CA GLY A 193 -26.64 -1.64 -13.27
C GLY A 193 -26.21 -2.04 -14.67
N MET A 194 -25.94 -3.33 -14.92
CA MET A 194 -25.59 -3.88 -16.22
C MET A 194 -26.79 -4.66 -16.82
N PRO A 195 -26.82 -4.92 -18.14
CA PRO A 195 -27.85 -5.77 -18.73
C PRO A 195 -27.87 -7.17 -18.10
N ALA A 196 -29.07 -7.71 -17.89
CA ALA A 196 -29.25 -9.07 -17.42
C ALA A 196 -28.57 -10.06 -18.36
N ARG A 197 -27.92 -11.08 -17.79
CA ARG A 197 -27.25 -12.13 -18.52
C ARG A 197 -27.79 -13.49 -18.07
N GLU A 198 -28.27 -14.28 -18.99
CA GLU A 198 -28.71 -15.66 -18.69
C GLU A 198 -27.53 -16.52 -18.21
N ASN A 199 -27.76 -17.36 -17.21
CA ASN A 199 -26.77 -18.26 -16.61
C ASN A 199 -25.47 -17.54 -16.13
N TRP A 200 -25.60 -16.31 -15.65
CA TRP A 200 -24.44 -15.52 -15.19
C TRP A 200 -23.67 -16.23 -14.05
N GLU A 201 -24.34 -17.02 -13.22
CA GLU A 201 -23.73 -17.79 -12.12
C GLU A 201 -22.66 -18.77 -12.63
N ALA A 202 -22.84 -19.31 -13.84
CA ALA A 202 -21.82 -20.17 -14.48
C ALA A 202 -20.52 -19.42 -14.83
N TYR A 203 -20.57 -18.10 -14.80
CA TYR A 203 -19.46 -17.19 -15.09
C TYR A 203 -18.97 -16.41 -13.86
N ALA A 204 -19.40 -16.80 -12.67
CA ALA A 204 -18.97 -16.16 -11.44
C ALA A 204 -18.74 -17.21 -10.35
N ARG A 205 -17.49 -17.36 -9.92
CA ARG A 205 -17.14 -18.23 -8.79
C ARG A 205 -17.34 -17.47 -7.48
N SER A 206 -17.71 -18.16 -6.41
CA SER A 206 -17.61 -17.59 -5.06
C SER A 206 -16.14 -17.48 -4.63
N LEU A 207 -15.88 -16.64 -3.62
CA LEU A 207 -14.56 -16.46 -3.07
C LEU A 207 -14.63 -16.58 -1.55
N ALA A 208 -13.67 -17.29 -0.97
CA ALA A 208 -13.47 -17.38 0.46
C ALA A 208 -12.22 -16.57 0.83
N LEU A 209 -12.39 -15.44 1.52
CA LEU A 209 -11.30 -14.58 1.99
C LEU A 209 -11.05 -14.84 3.47
N ARG A 210 -9.87 -15.29 3.82
CA ARG A 210 -9.49 -15.58 5.21
C ARG A 210 -8.30 -14.75 5.65
N ALA A 211 -8.41 -14.10 6.81
CA ALA A 211 -7.26 -13.49 7.48
C ALA A 211 -6.39 -14.57 8.12
N MET A 212 -5.09 -14.52 7.87
CA MET A 212 -4.12 -15.46 8.39
C MET A 212 -2.81 -14.76 8.74
N SER A 213 -2.04 -15.32 9.68
CA SER A 213 -0.64 -14.94 9.82
C SER A 213 0.15 -15.32 8.55
N ALA A 214 1.28 -14.66 8.30
CA ALA A 214 2.08 -14.92 7.11
C ALA A 214 2.57 -16.39 7.06
N ARG A 215 2.87 -17.00 8.19
CA ARG A 215 3.31 -18.40 8.27
C ARG A 215 2.17 -19.35 7.89
N GLU A 216 1.00 -19.20 8.50
CA GLU A 216 -0.19 -20.02 8.21
C GLU A 216 -0.60 -19.89 6.74
N ALA A 217 -0.62 -18.65 6.19
CA ALA A 217 -0.97 -18.41 4.80
C ALA A 217 -0.03 -19.13 3.82
N VAL A 218 1.29 -19.12 4.10
CA VAL A 218 2.29 -19.81 3.28
C VAL A 218 2.18 -21.33 3.42
N GLU A 219 1.93 -21.85 4.62
CA GLU A 219 1.71 -23.26 4.88
C GLU A 219 0.43 -23.76 4.18
N ALA A 220 -0.68 -23.05 4.30
CA ALA A 220 -1.94 -23.34 3.60
C ALA A 220 -1.79 -23.30 2.08
N PHE A 221 -1.02 -22.32 1.55
CA PHE A 221 -0.70 -22.29 0.12
C PHE A 221 0.11 -23.52 -0.29
N SER A 222 1.11 -23.92 0.49
CA SER A 222 1.95 -25.07 0.20
C SER A 222 1.16 -26.38 0.24
N ALA A 223 0.23 -26.50 1.20
CA ALA A 223 -0.68 -27.65 1.33
C ALA A 223 -1.73 -27.70 0.22
N GLY A 224 -1.92 -26.60 -0.51
CA GLY A 224 -2.94 -26.49 -1.53
C GLY A 224 -4.32 -26.15 -1.01
N GLU A 225 -4.43 -25.63 0.18
CA GLU A 225 -5.68 -25.22 0.82
C GLU A 225 -6.13 -23.83 0.36
N VAL A 226 -5.20 -22.97 -0.06
CA VAL A 226 -5.49 -21.65 -0.64
C VAL A 226 -4.86 -21.51 -2.03
N ASP A 227 -5.54 -20.74 -2.88
CA ASP A 227 -5.14 -20.48 -4.27
C ASP A 227 -4.30 -19.20 -4.41
N LEU A 228 -4.49 -18.26 -3.49
CA LEU A 228 -3.89 -16.93 -3.52
C LEU A 228 -3.54 -16.49 -2.11
N VAL A 229 -2.32 -15.95 -1.93
CA VAL A 229 -1.91 -15.23 -0.70
C VAL A 229 -1.64 -13.79 -1.06
N LEU A 230 -2.25 -12.85 -0.32
CA LEU A 230 -2.12 -11.40 -0.52
C LEU A 230 -1.47 -10.71 0.68
N ASN A 231 -0.98 -9.49 0.48
CA ASN A 231 -0.46 -8.57 1.50
C ASN A 231 0.84 -9.02 2.18
N GLY A 232 1.67 -9.78 1.49
CA GLY A 232 3.03 -10.06 1.98
C GLY A 232 3.90 -8.80 1.97
N LYS A 233 4.75 -8.66 3.00
CA LYS A 233 5.69 -7.52 3.18
C LYS A 233 7.12 -8.01 3.31
N LEU A 234 8.11 -7.10 3.25
CA LEU A 234 9.52 -7.46 3.45
C LEU A 234 9.74 -8.21 4.77
N ALA A 235 9.05 -7.82 5.84
CA ALA A 235 9.13 -8.46 7.15
C ALA A 235 8.89 -9.98 7.12
N THR A 236 8.04 -10.43 6.20
CA THR A 236 7.62 -11.83 6.06
C THR A 236 8.11 -12.49 4.78
N PHE A 237 8.82 -11.76 3.91
CA PHE A 237 9.27 -12.25 2.60
C PHE A 237 10.06 -13.57 2.66
N PRO A 238 10.96 -13.81 3.64
CA PRO A 238 11.69 -15.09 3.70
C PRO A 238 10.80 -16.32 3.91
N LEU A 239 9.54 -16.14 4.33
CA LEU A 239 8.57 -17.24 4.44
C LEU A 239 8.05 -17.68 3.05
N ALA A 240 8.04 -16.78 2.07
CA ALA A 240 7.52 -17.06 0.72
C ALA A 240 8.45 -17.95 -0.11
N GLU A 241 9.71 -18.15 0.29
CA GLU A 241 10.66 -19.02 -0.40
C GLU A 241 10.35 -20.50 -0.19
N LEU A 242 9.41 -21.03 -0.97
CA LEU A 242 8.95 -22.43 -0.90
C LEU A 242 9.85 -23.42 -1.66
N GLY A 243 11.08 -23.01 -2.04
CA GLY A 243 12.05 -23.84 -2.79
C GLY A 243 11.98 -23.66 -4.31
N PRO A 244 12.69 -24.53 -5.09
CA PRO A 244 12.89 -24.30 -6.53
C PRO A 244 11.61 -24.25 -7.38
N LEU A 245 10.53 -24.87 -6.93
CA LEU A 245 9.26 -24.94 -7.64
C LEU A 245 8.39 -23.70 -7.41
N SER A 246 8.72 -22.85 -6.45
CA SER A 246 7.94 -21.64 -6.13
C SER A 246 8.25 -20.43 -7.02
N ARG A 247 9.28 -20.50 -7.86
CA ARG A 247 9.76 -19.35 -8.68
C ARG A 247 8.72 -18.75 -9.62
N GLY A 248 7.68 -19.49 -9.99
CA GLY A 248 6.59 -19.00 -10.82
C GLY A 248 5.37 -18.54 -10.04
N THR A 249 5.30 -18.83 -8.74
CA THR A 249 4.15 -18.53 -7.89
C THR A 249 4.32 -17.25 -7.06
N ILE A 250 5.57 -16.85 -6.78
CA ILE A 250 5.84 -15.60 -6.08
C ILE A 250 5.73 -14.45 -7.09
N GLN A 251 4.82 -13.53 -6.81
CA GLN A 251 4.66 -12.28 -7.54
C GLN A 251 5.07 -11.14 -6.62
N VAL A 252 5.92 -10.23 -7.11
CA VAL A 252 6.34 -9.04 -6.37
C VAL A 252 5.82 -7.81 -7.10
N ASP A 253 5.10 -6.95 -6.38
CA ASP A 253 4.56 -5.72 -6.94
C ASP A 253 5.69 -4.71 -7.19
N PRO A 254 5.63 -3.96 -8.30
CA PRO A 254 6.52 -2.82 -8.55
C PRO A 254 6.10 -1.62 -7.68
N ALA A 255 6.09 -1.81 -6.35
CA ALA A 255 5.44 -0.94 -5.40
C ALA A 255 6.05 0.47 -5.36
N LEU A 256 5.20 1.48 -5.35
CA LEU A 256 5.56 2.87 -5.08
C LEU A 256 5.18 3.21 -3.63
N GLY A 257 6.07 3.89 -2.89
CA GLY A 257 5.77 4.30 -1.53
C GLY A 257 7.00 4.57 -0.67
N LEU A 258 6.81 4.63 0.63
CA LEU A 258 7.84 4.85 1.63
C LEU A 258 8.26 3.54 2.30
N PHE A 259 9.57 3.31 2.33
CA PHE A 259 10.19 2.27 3.15
C PHE A 259 11.49 2.81 3.74
N GLY A 260 11.52 2.95 5.06
CA GLY A 260 12.64 3.52 5.79
C GLY A 260 12.31 3.73 7.27
N LEU A 261 13.18 4.38 8.00
CA LEU A 261 13.08 4.60 9.43
C LEU A 261 12.64 6.03 9.72
N LEU A 262 11.48 6.19 10.36
CA LEU A 262 10.97 7.47 10.87
C LEU A 262 11.63 7.75 12.22
N VAL A 263 12.15 8.93 12.41
CA VAL A 263 12.64 9.43 13.71
C VAL A 263 11.41 9.73 14.57
N MET A 264 11.39 9.18 15.79
CA MET A 264 10.24 9.34 16.68
C MET A 264 10.38 10.57 17.58
N GLU A 265 11.58 10.81 18.12
CA GLU A 265 11.84 11.89 19.05
C GLU A 265 13.24 12.50 18.81
N GLU A 266 13.41 13.78 19.15
CA GLU A 266 14.70 14.50 19.08
C GLU A 266 15.42 14.46 20.41
N GLU A 267 15.82 13.27 20.83
CA GLU A 267 16.51 13.08 22.12
C GLU A 267 17.85 12.36 21.95
N GLY A 268 18.71 12.50 22.93
CA GLY A 268 19.99 11.80 23.03
C GLY A 268 20.84 11.92 21.76
N LEU A 269 21.23 10.77 21.19
CA LEU A 269 22.00 10.73 19.93
C LEU A 269 21.23 11.36 18.78
N LEU A 270 19.90 11.22 18.73
CA LEU A 270 19.05 11.71 17.64
C LEU A 270 18.62 13.18 17.79
N ALA A 271 19.04 13.91 18.82
CA ALA A 271 18.65 15.30 19.03
C ALA A 271 19.11 16.27 17.93
N ALA A 272 20.21 15.99 17.22
CA ALA A 272 20.71 16.87 16.17
C ALA A 272 20.62 16.23 14.77
N PRO A 273 20.21 17.02 13.75
CA PRO A 273 20.08 16.53 12.38
C PRO A 273 21.38 15.91 11.83
N GLU A 274 22.55 16.50 12.17
CA GLU A 274 23.84 16.03 11.69
C GLU A 274 24.18 14.61 12.18
N ARG A 275 23.66 14.20 13.33
CA ARG A 275 23.84 12.84 13.85
C ARG A 275 22.85 11.87 13.21
N ARG A 276 21.62 12.31 12.95
CA ARG A 276 20.63 11.55 12.17
C ARG A 276 21.12 11.33 10.72
N GLU A 277 21.72 12.37 10.11
CA GLU A 277 22.38 12.26 8.81
C GLU A 277 23.55 11.26 8.86
N ALA A 278 24.36 11.28 9.92
CA ALA A 278 25.47 10.33 10.09
C ALA A 278 24.99 8.87 10.06
N LEU A 279 23.86 8.57 10.70
CA LEU A 279 23.24 7.24 10.62
C LEU A 279 22.80 6.91 9.18
N SER A 280 22.20 7.85 8.48
CA SER A 280 21.81 7.69 7.08
C SER A 280 23.01 7.48 6.15
N MET A 281 24.11 8.21 6.36
CA MET A 281 25.37 8.09 5.62
C MET A 281 26.03 6.71 5.80
N ALA A 282 25.94 6.12 6.98
CA ALA A 282 26.63 4.88 7.33
C ALA A 282 26.03 3.63 6.65
N LEU A 283 24.79 3.69 6.16
CA LEU A 283 24.06 2.55 5.60
C LEU A 283 24.56 2.14 4.21
N ASP A 284 24.90 0.88 4.04
CA ASP A 284 25.00 0.21 2.74
C ASP A 284 23.61 -0.27 2.29
N ARG A 285 22.84 0.62 1.68
CA ARG A 285 21.44 0.34 1.29
C ARG A 285 21.33 -0.80 0.27
N ALA A 286 22.31 -0.95 -0.63
CA ALA A 286 22.35 -2.06 -1.55
C ALA A 286 22.62 -3.39 -0.81
N GLY A 287 23.49 -3.37 0.21
CA GLY A 287 23.77 -4.52 1.06
C GLY A 287 22.61 -4.93 1.97
N LEU A 288 21.72 -4.00 2.35
CA LEU A 288 20.56 -4.29 3.20
C LEU A 288 19.59 -5.31 2.56
N ILE A 289 19.41 -5.26 1.24
CA ILE A 289 18.42 -6.09 0.52
C ILE A 289 19.00 -7.42 0.03
N GLN A 290 20.33 -7.56 -0.03
CA GLN A 290 20.99 -8.77 -0.53
C GLN A 290 20.50 -10.07 0.14
N PRO A 291 20.28 -10.12 1.48
CA PRO A 291 19.80 -11.34 2.13
C PRO A 291 18.40 -11.81 1.67
N PHE A 292 17.66 -10.97 0.95
CA PHE A 292 16.32 -11.29 0.47
C PHE A 292 16.30 -11.81 -0.97
N GLY A 293 17.41 -11.72 -1.72
CA GLY A 293 17.46 -12.17 -3.09
C GLY A 293 16.52 -11.45 -4.06
N LEU A 294 16.05 -10.26 -3.70
CA LEU A 294 15.12 -9.46 -4.50
C LEU A 294 15.85 -8.76 -5.64
N GLY A 295 15.70 -9.30 -6.87
CA GLY A 295 16.20 -8.65 -8.07
C GLY A 295 15.45 -7.38 -8.41
N GLY A 296 16.16 -6.34 -8.89
CA GLY A 296 15.54 -5.11 -9.37
C GLY A 296 15.10 -4.11 -8.30
N TRP A 297 15.22 -4.44 -7.01
CA TRP A 297 14.99 -3.47 -5.95
C TRP A 297 16.05 -2.36 -5.98
N GLN A 298 15.61 -1.11 -6.01
CA GLN A 298 16.48 0.07 -6.11
C GLN A 298 16.51 0.82 -4.77
N PRO A 299 17.66 0.91 -4.09
CA PRO A 299 17.79 1.70 -2.88
C PRO A 299 17.57 3.19 -3.17
N THR A 300 17.14 3.95 -2.17
CA THR A 300 17.03 5.40 -2.26
C THR A 300 17.56 6.09 -1.02
N GLU A 301 18.13 7.29 -1.22
CA GLU A 301 18.57 8.22 -0.18
C GLU A 301 17.53 9.35 0.01
N TRP A 302 16.45 9.35 -0.78
CA TRP A 302 15.46 10.41 -0.87
C TRP A 302 14.09 9.99 -0.37
N ILE A 303 13.40 10.91 0.31
CA ILE A 303 12.00 10.73 0.74
C ILE A 303 11.09 10.62 -0.48
N VAL A 304 11.21 11.59 -1.39
CA VAL A 304 10.46 11.60 -2.65
C VAL A 304 11.32 10.99 -3.75
N PRO A 305 10.87 9.93 -4.43
CA PRO A 305 11.60 9.40 -5.57
C PRO A 305 11.86 10.47 -6.64
N PRO A 306 13.11 10.64 -7.10
CA PRO A 306 13.48 11.72 -8.04
C PRO A 306 12.64 11.76 -9.31
N GLY A 307 12.22 10.61 -9.83
CA GLY A 307 11.39 10.51 -11.03
C GLY A 307 10.00 11.14 -10.93
N LEU A 308 9.55 11.50 -9.72
CA LEU A 308 8.24 12.15 -9.52
C LEU A 308 8.26 13.66 -9.74
N TYR A 309 9.42 14.28 -9.94
CA TYR A 309 9.51 15.73 -10.15
C TYR A 309 9.33 16.16 -11.62
N GLU A 310 8.91 15.27 -12.53
CA GLU A 310 8.63 15.55 -13.96
C GLU A 310 9.75 16.28 -14.74
N ASN A 311 10.81 16.69 -14.07
CA ASN A 311 11.97 17.37 -14.67
C ASN A 311 13.26 16.67 -14.21
N PRO A 312 13.94 15.93 -15.09
CA PRO A 312 15.19 15.25 -14.76
C PRO A 312 16.30 16.20 -14.25
N SER A 313 16.28 17.46 -14.65
CA SER A 313 17.25 18.47 -14.20
C SER A 313 17.02 18.94 -12.77
N LEU A 314 15.84 18.71 -12.21
CA LEU A 314 15.49 18.99 -10.81
C LEU A 314 15.52 17.72 -9.96
N SER A 315 15.75 16.56 -10.57
CA SER A 315 15.92 15.32 -9.83
C SER A 315 17.22 15.36 -9.06
N PRO A 316 17.19 15.30 -7.74
CA PRO A 316 18.42 15.27 -6.96
C PRO A 316 19.22 14.01 -7.35
N ALA A 317 20.50 14.20 -7.64
CA ALA A 317 21.46 13.10 -7.73
C ALA A 317 21.59 12.38 -6.36
N SER A 318 22.65 11.64 -6.09
CA SER A 318 22.92 11.20 -4.71
C SER A 318 22.95 12.40 -3.74
N ARG A 319 22.51 12.21 -2.51
CA ARG A 319 22.64 13.24 -1.45
C ARG A 319 24.10 13.59 -1.18
N TRP A 320 25.00 12.65 -1.42
CA TRP A 320 26.45 12.78 -1.20
C TRP A 320 27.21 12.38 -2.46
N PRO A 321 27.10 13.15 -3.57
CA PRO A 321 27.58 12.75 -4.89
C PRO A 321 29.10 12.56 -4.96
N ASP A 322 29.84 13.28 -4.12
CA ASP A 322 31.32 13.26 -4.09
C ASP A 322 31.89 12.31 -3.03
N LEU A 323 31.02 11.56 -2.31
CA LEU A 323 31.44 10.70 -1.20
C LEU A 323 31.07 9.22 -1.48
N ASP A 324 32.06 8.37 -1.49
CA ASP A 324 31.85 6.93 -1.44
C ASP A 324 31.38 6.48 -0.03
N LEU A 325 30.98 5.23 0.12
CA LEU A 325 30.47 4.71 1.38
C LEU A 325 31.49 4.77 2.51
N ASP A 326 32.76 4.52 2.22
CA ASP A 326 33.83 4.58 3.24
C ASP A 326 34.11 6.00 3.70
N GLN A 327 34.01 6.96 2.79
CA GLN A 327 34.11 8.40 3.13
C GLN A 327 32.94 8.84 3.99
N ARG A 328 31.72 8.46 3.63
CA ARG A 328 30.51 8.72 4.43
C ARG A 328 30.61 8.14 5.83
N ARG A 329 31.08 6.89 5.96
CA ARG A 329 31.30 6.22 7.25
C ARG A 329 32.35 6.93 8.10
N ARG A 330 33.45 7.43 7.50
CA ARG A 330 34.45 8.21 8.25
C ARG A 330 33.87 9.50 8.85
N ILE A 331 32.99 10.21 8.10
CA ILE A 331 32.28 11.39 8.60
C ILE A 331 31.35 10.98 9.74
N ALA A 332 30.59 9.89 9.57
CA ALA A 332 29.68 9.38 10.59
C ALA A 332 30.41 9.01 11.89
N VAL A 333 31.54 8.30 11.79
CA VAL A 333 32.39 7.99 12.96
C VAL A 333 32.80 9.26 13.70
N ALA A 334 33.27 10.30 12.97
CA ALA A 334 33.73 11.53 13.60
C ALA A 334 32.59 12.25 14.36
N ARG A 335 31.38 12.32 13.78
CA ARG A 335 30.21 12.95 14.39
C ARG A 335 29.72 12.18 15.64
N ILE A 336 29.64 10.83 15.55
CA ILE A 336 29.21 9.99 16.67
C ILE A 336 30.25 10.02 17.80
N ALA A 337 31.55 9.89 17.49
CA ALA A 337 32.61 9.93 18.50
C ALA A 337 32.68 11.31 19.20
N ALA A 338 32.42 12.42 18.51
CA ALA A 338 32.35 13.74 19.11
C ALA A 338 31.22 13.82 20.15
N TRP A 339 30.03 13.31 19.82
CA TRP A 339 28.90 13.28 20.75
C TRP A 339 29.20 12.40 21.99
N VAL A 340 29.75 11.21 21.79
CA VAL A 340 30.15 10.30 22.90
C VAL A 340 31.20 10.98 23.80
N ALA A 341 32.17 11.69 23.21
CA ALA A 341 33.19 12.42 23.97
C ALA A 341 32.62 13.62 24.75
N GLU A 342 31.61 14.28 24.23
CA GLU A 342 30.94 15.42 24.86
C GLU A 342 30.02 14.99 26.01
N THR A 343 29.21 13.93 25.80
CA THR A 343 28.19 13.49 26.77
C THR A 343 28.69 12.45 27.75
N GLY A 344 29.65 11.63 27.34
CA GLY A 344 30.07 10.42 28.07
C GLY A 344 29.07 9.27 27.96
N GLU A 345 28.02 9.39 27.15
CA GLU A 345 26.98 8.40 26.94
C GLU A 345 27.36 7.40 25.84
N GLU A 346 26.83 6.17 25.93
CA GLU A 346 26.97 5.16 24.87
C GLU A 346 26.01 5.51 23.71
N ALA A 347 26.49 5.45 22.46
CA ALA A 347 25.64 5.63 21.30
C ALA A 347 24.79 4.39 21.04
N VAL A 348 23.54 4.44 21.48
CA VAL A 348 22.55 3.37 21.35
C VAL A 348 21.32 3.90 20.63
N VAL A 349 20.76 3.10 19.73
CA VAL A 349 19.51 3.43 19.02
C VAL A 349 18.59 2.22 19.02
N SER A 350 17.35 2.42 19.45
CA SER A 350 16.30 1.41 19.44
C SER A 350 15.42 1.55 18.18
N ILE A 351 15.08 0.41 17.56
CA ILE A 351 14.26 0.39 16.33
C ILE A 351 13.03 -0.48 16.54
N ASP A 352 11.85 0.10 16.29
CA ASP A 352 10.58 -0.62 16.20
C ASP A 352 10.40 -1.17 14.77
N LEU A 353 10.30 -2.51 14.69
CA LEU A 353 10.12 -3.26 13.44
C LEU A 353 8.95 -4.23 13.59
N PRO A 354 8.11 -4.42 12.56
CA PRO A 354 7.06 -5.43 12.59
C PRO A 354 7.64 -6.82 12.82
N PRO A 355 6.87 -7.76 13.40
CA PRO A 355 7.34 -9.12 13.61
C PRO A 355 7.59 -9.84 12.27
N GLY A 356 8.63 -10.69 12.21
CA GLY A 356 8.91 -11.53 11.07
C GLY A 356 10.41 -11.77 10.83
N PRO A 357 10.74 -12.84 10.10
CA PRO A 357 12.13 -13.20 9.82
C PRO A 357 12.85 -12.15 8.95
N GLY A 358 12.13 -11.46 8.06
CA GLY A 358 12.69 -10.38 7.24
C GLY A 358 13.08 -9.17 8.07
N SER A 359 12.29 -8.80 9.08
CA SER A 359 12.67 -7.74 10.03
C SER A 359 13.93 -8.08 10.80
N ALA A 360 14.11 -9.34 11.17
CA ALA A 360 15.34 -9.79 11.84
C ALA A 360 16.57 -9.73 10.91
N LEU A 361 16.40 -9.99 9.61
CA LEU A 361 17.45 -9.80 8.60
C LEU A 361 17.80 -8.33 8.43
N LEU A 362 16.81 -7.48 8.29
CA LEU A 362 16.98 -6.02 8.15
C LEU A 362 17.69 -5.43 9.37
N LEU A 363 17.23 -5.77 10.58
CA LEU A 363 17.82 -5.30 11.84
C LEU A 363 19.30 -5.68 11.94
N ARG A 364 19.66 -6.94 11.61
CA ARG A 364 21.07 -7.38 11.64
C ARG A 364 21.93 -6.61 10.63
N ALA A 365 21.40 -6.30 9.45
CA ALA A 365 22.12 -5.53 8.44
C ALA A 365 22.35 -4.08 8.89
N ILE A 366 21.32 -3.43 9.45
CA ILE A 366 21.43 -2.08 10.03
C ILE A 366 22.43 -2.09 11.21
N ALA A 367 22.29 -3.04 12.12
CA ALA A 367 23.19 -3.16 13.29
C ALA A 367 24.65 -3.38 12.89
N ARG A 368 24.91 -4.14 11.82
CA ARG A 368 26.25 -4.29 11.25
C ARG A 368 26.79 -2.94 10.76
N ASP A 369 26.01 -2.21 9.96
CA ASP A 369 26.47 -0.96 9.33
C ASP A 369 26.67 0.14 10.36
N TRP A 370 25.74 0.31 11.32
CA TRP A 370 25.86 1.28 12.38
C TRP A 370 26.91 0.91 13.45
N GLY A 371 27.10 -0.38 13.66
CA GLY A 371 28.21 -0.87 14.50
C GLY A 371 29.60 -0.44 13.97
N MET A 372 29.78 -0.33 12.67
CA MET A 372 31.02 0.17 12.05
C MET A 372 31.29 1.66 12.37
N VAL A 373 30.27 2.42 12.75
CA VAL A 373 30.39 3.82 13.12
C VAL A 373 30.23 4.07 14.63
N GLY A 374 30.24 3.00 15.43
CA GLY A 374 30.24 3.07 16.89
C GLY A 374 28.85 3.17 17.51
N VAL A 375 27.78 2.85 16.79
CA VAL A 375 26.39 2.87 17.30
C VAL A 375 25.88 1.45 17.51
N ARG A 376 25.41 1.18 18.73
CA ARG A 376 24.75 -0.09 19.08
C ARG A 376 23.25 0.00 18.77
N VAL A 377 22.72 -1.02 18.09
CA VAL A 377 21.32 -1.09 17.70
C VAL A 377 20.58 -2.09 18.57
N GLU A 378 19.44 -1.69 19.11
CA GLU A 378 18.51 -2.53 19.85
C GLU A 378 17.17 -2.64 19.14
N ARG A 379 16.47 -3.75 19.34
CA ARG A 379 15.09 -3.88 18.92
C ARG A 379 14.17 -3.35 20.03
N ALA A 380 13.35 -2.34 19.69
CA ALA A 380 12.34 -1.86 20.64
C ALA A 380 11.31 -2.96 20.93
N GLN A 381 10.87 -3.04 22.19
CA GLN A 381 9.84 -3.97 22.64
C GLN A 381 8.52 -3.20 22.79
N GLY A 382 7.49 -3.62 22.04
CA GLY A 382 6.13 -3.09 22.20
C GLY A 382 5.84 -1.75 21.51
N GLY A 383 6.79 -1.19 20.73
CA GLY A 383 6.58 0.00 19.90
C GLY A 383 6.53 1.35 20.62
N GLU A 384 6.36 1.38 21.96
CA GLU A 384 6.43 2.62 22.75
C GLU A 384 7.89 2.92 23.12
N GLY A 385 8.29 4.20 23.01
CA GLY A 385 9.64 4.66 23.36
C GLY A 385 10.76 4.18 22.42
N ALA A 386 10.44 3.79 21.19
CA ALA A 386 11.44 3.52 20.17
C ALA A 386 12.00 4.82 19.59
N ASP A 387 13.33 4.91 19.44
CA ASP A 387 13.97 6.07 18.80
C ASP A 387 13.63 6.18 17.31
N LEU A 388 13.52 5.03 16.65
CA LEU A 388 13.20 4.91 15.23
C LEU A 388 12.10 3.89 15.01
N ARG A 389 11.22 4.14 14.03
CA ARG A 389 10.15 3.22 13.63
C ARG A 389 10.17 2.97 12.14
N LEU A 390 10.06 1.69 11.71
CA LEU A 390 9.95 1.36 10.31
C LEU A 390 8.62 1.86 9.73
N ARG A 391 8.70 2.71 8.71
CA ARG A 391 7.56 3.12 7.89
C ARG A 391 7.58 2.32 6.59
N ASP A 392 6.56 1.52 6.39
CA ASP A 392 6.34 0.69 5.21
C ASP A 392 4.93 0.99 4.67
N ARG A 393 4.84 1.98 3.76
CA ARG A 393 3.56 2.51 3.26
C ARG A 393 3.54 2.57 1.74
N LEU A 394 2.48 2.04 1.14
CA LEU A 394 2.21 2.19 -0.29
C LEU A 394 1.66 3.58 -0.61
N ALA A 395 2.12 4.13 -1.72
CA ALA A 395 1.55 5.37 -2.23
C ALA A 395 0.13 5.14 -2.77
N ARG A 396 -0.75 6.11 -2.53
CA ARG A 396 -2.11 6.11 -3.08
C ARG A 396 -2.16 6.70 -4.49
N TYR A 397 -1.20 7.55 -4.81
CA TYR A 397 -1.04 8.18 -6.13
C TYR A 397 0.41 8.62 -6.35
N SER A 398 0.77 8.84 -7.61
CA SER A 398 2.15 9.10 -8.05
C SER A 398 2.41 10.62 -8.05
N SER A 399 2.68 11.20 -6.88
CA SER A 399 3.00 12.63 -6.74
C SER A 399 3.91 12.89 -5.54
N PRO A 400 4.83 13.86 -5.61
CA PRO A 400 5.63 14.30 -4.46
C PRO A 400 4.77 14.60 -3.24
N ARG A 401 3.60 15.21 -3.42
CA ARG A 401 2.70 15.58 -2.34
C ARG A 401 2.31 14.39 -1.45
N TRP A 402 2.10 13.20 -2.02
CA TRP A 402 1.77 12.04 -1.20
C TRP A 402 2.88 11.72 -0.20
N PHE A 403 4.14 11.76 -0.66
CA PHE A 403 5.31 11.50 0.18
C PHE A 403 5.46 12.56 1.28
N LEU A 404 5.32 13.83 0.93
CA LEU A 404 5.45 14.95 1.87
C LEU A 404 4.36 14.91 2.95
N ASN A 405 3.10 14.61 2.57
CA ASN A 405 1.98 14.49 3.51
C ASN A 405 2.16 13.37 4.55
N GLN A 406 3.05 12.39 4.31
CA GLN A 406 3.30 11.34 5.31
C GLN A 406 4.08 11.83 6.54
N PHE A 407 4.66 13.02 6.47
CA PHE A 407 5.45 13.67 7.53
C PHE A 407 4.79 14.94 8.06
N ASN A 408 3.51 15.16 7.74
CA ASN A 408 2.77 16.33 8.21
C ASN A 408 2.63 16.29 9.74
N CYS A 409 2.93 17.40 10.41
CA CYS A 409 2.96 17.50 11.88
C CYS A 409 1.59 17.24 12.52
N ASP A 410 0.50 17.57 11.85
CA ASP A 410 -0.86 17.32 12.36
C ASP A 410 -1.19 15.81 12.49
N LEU A 411 -0.38 14.93 11.90
CA LEU A 411 -0.58 13.48 11.99
C LEU A 411 0.02 12.87 13.27
N ASP A 412 0.92 13.57 13.95
CA ASP A 412 1.58 13.14 15.20
C ASP A 412 2.18 11.72 15.10
N LEU A 413 2.95 11.48 14.02
CA LEU A 413 3.49 10.15 13.72
C LEU A 413 4.95 9.96 14.13
N GLY A 414 5.64 11.04 14.46
CA GLY A 414 7.05 11.14 14.79
C GLY A 414 7.59 12.51 14.39
N LEU A 415 8.90 12.63 14.22
CA LEU A 415 9.53 13.89 13.86
C LEU A 415 8.99 14.44 12.55
N CYS A 416 8.72 15.73 12.51
CA CYS A 416 8.17 16.48 11.37
C CYS A 416 8.90 17.81 11.16
N ALA A 417 8.59 18.51 10.07
CA ALA A 417 9.12 19.84 9.78
C ALA A 417 7.97 20.80 9.45
N PRO A 418 7.58 21.71 10.35
CA PRO A 418 6.45 22.63 10.14
C PRO A 418 6.62 23.54 8.90
N GLU A 419 7.85 23.84 8.50
CA GLU A 419 8.16 24.58 7.28
C GLU A 419 7.74 23.79 6.03
N ALA A 420 8.01 22.48 5.98
CA ALA A 420 7.58 21.63 4.90
C ALA A 420 6.04 21.60 4.77
N ASP A 421 5.31 21.56 5.89
CA ASP A 421 3.86 21.62 5.91
C ASP A 421 3.31 22.94 5.36
N ALA A 422 3.97 24.07 5.69
CA ALA A 422 3.59 25.37 5.15
C ALA A 422 3.75 25.40 3.62
N LEU A 423 4.88 24.93 3.10
CA LEU A 423 5.17 24.88 1.66
C LEU A 423 4.21 23.97 0.91
N VAL A 424 3.89 22.78 1.47
CA VAL A 424 2.89 21.88 0.90
C VAL A 424 1.51 22.54 0.87
N ARG A 425 1.12 23.25 1.91
CA ARG A 425 -0.15 23.97 2.01
C ARG A 425 -0.24 25.09 0.97
N ASP A 426 0.82 25.87 0.80
CA ASP A 426 0.90 26.92 -0.22
C ASP A 426 0.77 26.33 -1.63
N ALA A 427 1.37 25.18 -1.89
CA ALA A 427 1.25 24.46 -3.16
C ALA A 427 -0.18 24.01 -3.50
N LEU A 428 -1.10 23.94 -2.51
CA LEU A 428 -2.50 23.54 -2.77
C LEU A 428 -3.28 24.58 -3.58
N VAL A 429 -2.95 25.85 -3.43
CA VAL A 429 -3.68 26.97 -4.05
C VAL A 429 -2.99 27.52 -5.29
N VAL A 430 -1.74 27.14 -5.53
CA VAL A 430 -0.97 27.57 -6.69
C VAL A 430 -1.46 26.86 -7.95
N GLY A 431 -1.82 27.63 -8.99
CA GLY A 431 -2.23 27.10 -10.29
C GLY A 431 -1.05 26.81 -11.23
N ASP A 432 0.07 27.56 -11.10
CA ASP A 432 1.25 27.36 -11.94
C ASP A 432 2.00 26.07 -11.58
N ALA A 433 2.24 25.23 -12.59
CA ALA A 433 2.85 23.90 -12.37
C ALA A 433 4.34 24.00 -11.99
N ALA A 434 5.06 25.02 -12.48
CA ALA A 434 6.49 25.19 -12.16
C ALA A 434 6.65 25.67 -10.73
N GLU A 435 5.83 26.63 -10.31
CA GLU A 435 5.81 27.14 -8.94
C GLU A 435 5.39 26.04 -7.94
N LYS A 436 4.38 25.25 -8.28
CA LYS A 436 3.97 24.10 -7.45
C LYS A 436 5.12 23.10 -7.27
N ARG A 437 5.85 22.77 -8.33
CA ARG A 437 7.01 21.88 -8.25
C ARG A 437 8.11 22.45 -7.37
N ARG A 438 8.38 23.77 -7.49
CA ARG A 438 9.35 24.47 -6.65
C ARG A 438 9.01 24.32 -5.17
N LEU A 439 7.76 24.62 -4.81
CA LEU A 439 7.27 24.48 -3.42
C LEU A 439 7.41 23.06 -2.88
N PHE A 440 7.08 22.04 -3.70
CA PHE A 440 7.27 20.63 -3.28
C PHE A 440 8.74 20.25 -3.14
N LEU A 441 9.63 20.81 -3.96
CA LEU A 441 11.06 20.56 -3.83
C LEU A 441 11.61 21.21 -2.54
N GLU A 442 11.26 22.45 -2.27
CA GLU A 442 11.63 23.15 -1.03
C GLU A 442 11.07 22.45 0.23
N ALA A 443 9.82 21.95 0.16
CA ALA A 443 9.26 21.15 1.25
C ALA A 443 10.02 19.83 1.46
N HIS A 444 10.48 19.20 0.38
CA HIS A 444 11.33 18.01 0.46
C HIS A 444 12.68 18.33 1.08
N GLU A 445 13.32 19.43 0.67
CA GLU A 445 14.58 19.91 1.22
C GLU A 445 14.47 20.17 2.72
N ALA A 446 13.39 20.83 3.18
CA ALA A 446 13.14 21.07 4.60
C ALA A 446 13.03 19.77 5.42
N LEU A 447 12.35 18.74 4.91
CA LEU A 447 12.29 17.42 5.56
C LEU A 447 13.66 16.73 5.59
N VAL A 448 14.45 16.88 4.53
CA VAL A 448 15.82 16.32 4.42
C VAL A 448 16.78 17.05 5.35
N GLU A 449 16.72 18.38 5.45
CA GLU A 449 17.55 19.16 6.38
C GLU A 449 17.22 18.80 7.84
N ALA A 450 15.95 18.60 8.16
CA ALA A 450 15.52 18.15 9.48
C ALA A 450 15.80 16.65 9.73
N GLU A 451 16.24 15.88 8.73
CA GLU A 451 16.52 14.44 8.84
C GLU A 451 15.40 13.68 9.58
N VAL A 452 14.15 13.95 9.22
CA VAL A 452 13.00 13.34 9.88
C VAL A 452 12.84 11.84 9.56
N PHE A 453 13.50 11.39 8.48
CA PHE A 453 13.36 10.05 7.95
C PHE A 453 14.65 9.55 7.32
N ILE A 454 15.00 8.30 7.55
CA ILE A 454 16.13 7.60 6.92
C ILE A 454 15.57 6.67 5.83
N PRO A 455 15.55 7.09 4.56
CA PRO A 455 15.04 6.26 3.46
C PRO A 455 15.91 5.03 3.23
N LEU A 456 15.28 3.90 2.90
CA LEU A 456 15.98 2.68 2.51
C LEU A 456 15.75 2.34 1.04
N GLY A 457 14.49 2.36 0.57
CA GLY A 457 14.11 2.03 -0.80
C GLY A 457 12.58 1.99 -0.99
N PRO A 458 12.06 1.39 -2.05
CA PRO A 458 10.62 1.18 -2.21
C PRO A 458 10.11 0.07 -1.28
N PRO A 459 8.84 0.11 -0.88
CA PRO A 459 8.20 -0.99 -0.18
C PRO A 459 8.26 -2.29 -0.98
N VAL A 460 8.32 -3.42 -0.28
CA VAL A 460 8.18 -4.74 -0.90
C VAL A 460 6.79 -5.27 -0.59
N ARG A 461 6.07 -5.63 -1.65
CA ARG A 461 4.78 -6.35 -1.57
C ARG A 461 4.90 -7.61 -2.37
N TRP A 462 4.48 -8.71 -1.78
CA TRP A 462 4.51 -10.01 -2.44
C TRP A 462 3.19 -10.76 -2.26
N SER A 463 2.88 -11.56 -3.25
CA SER A 463 1.74 -12.47 -3.26
C SER A 463 2.20 -13.85 -3.72
N LEU A 464 1.50 -14.90 -3.27
CA LEU A 464 1.64 -16.25 -3.82
C LEU A 464 0.40 -16.51 -4.69
N VAL A 465 0.63 -16.87 -5.95
CA VAL A 465 -0.45 -16.98 -6.94
C VAL A 465 -0.36 -18.33 -7.65
N ARG A 466 -1.40 -19.16 -7.56
CA ARG A 466 -1.48 -20.40 -8.34
C ARG A 466 -1.79 -20.10 -9.79
N GLY A 467 -1.29 -20.94 -10.69
CA GLY A 467 -1.52 -20.78 -12.12
C GLY A 467 -3.00 -20.83 -12.55
N ALA A 468 -3.88 -21.39 -11.72
CA ALA A 468 -5.33 -21.41 -11.94
C ALA A 468 -6.02 -20.07 -11.58
N VAL A 469 -5.39 -19.22 -10.77
CA VAL A 469 -5.92 -17.89 -10.43
C VAL A 469 -5.68 -16.95 -11.61
N ARG A 470 -6.77 -16.53 -12.22
CA ARG A 470 -6.75 -15.60 -13.37
C ARG A 470 -7.11 -14.19 -12.90
N ALA A 471 -6.84 -13.21 -13.75
CA ALA A 471 -7.08 -11.78 -13.46
C ALA A 471 -6.34 -11.21 -12.22
N TYR A 472 -5.35 -11.94 -11.67
CA TYR A 472 -4.35 -11.35 -10.80
C TYR A 472 -3.31 -10.60 -11.66
N SER A 473 -2.96 -9.38 -11.24
CA SER A 473 -1.88 -8.60 -11.84
C SER A 473 -1.09 -7.89 -10.77
N ALA A 474 0.23 -8.04 -10.80
CA ALA A 474 1.10 -7.21 -9.96
C ALA A 474 0.96 -5.74 -10.38
N ASN A 475 0.82 -4.85 -9.40
CA ASN A 475 0.63 -3.42 -9.65
C ASN A 475 1.32 -2.55 -8.60
N GLN A 476 1.61 -1.29 -8.95
CA GLN A 476 2.38 -0.40 -8.07
C GLN A 476 1.65 0.05 -6.80
N TRP A 477 0.35 -0.25 -6.68
CA TRP A 477 -0.49 0.15 -5.56
C TRP A 477 -0.69 -0.96 -4.53
N GLY A 478 -0.33 -2.21 -4.87
CA GLY A 478 -0.48 -3.38 -4.01
C GLY A 478 -1.93 -3.67 -3.59
N LEU A 479 -2.90 -3.13 -4.33
CA LEU A 479 -4.32 -3.42 -4.16
C LEU A 479 -4.79 -4.31 -5.30
N HIS A 480 -5.26 -5.51 -4.97
CA HIS A 480 -5.70 -6.52 -5.92
C HIS A 480 -7.21 -6.74 -5.77
N PRO A 481 -8.05 -6.17 -6.66
CA PRO A 481 -9.51 -6.30 -6.58
C PRO A 481 -9.93 -7.77 -6.59
N LEU A 482 -10.80 -8.16 -5.65
CA LEU A 482 -11.22 -9.55 -5.50
C LEU A 482 -12.27 -9.98 -6.55
N PHE A 483 -13.16 -9.07 -6.95
CA PHE A 483 -14.22 -9.37 -7.88
C PHE A 483 -13.72 -9.89 -9.25
N PRO A 484 -12.70 -9.30 -9.90
CA PRO A 484 -12.17 -9.84 -11.16
C PRO A 484 -11.65 -11.27 -11.06
N LEU A 485 -11.16 -11.69 -9.88
CA LEU A 485 -10.67 -13.06 -9.66
C LEU A 485 -11.77 -14.10 -9.84
N THR A 486 -13.03 -13.74 -9.56
CA THR A 486 -14.19 -14.66 -9.60
C THR A 486 -14.67 -14.95 -11.02
N GLN A 487 -14.21 -14.19 -12.02
CA GLN A 487 -14.64 -14.33 -13.40
C GLN A 487 -13.75 -15.30 -14.17
N PRO A 488 -14.27 -16.33 -14.82
CA PRO A 488 -13.51 -17.12 -15.76
C PRO A 488 -13.07 -16.24 -16.94
N THR A 489 -11.87 -16.43 -17.43
CA THR A 489 -11.42 -15.74 -18.65
C THR A 489 -12.20 -16.30 -19.84
N ILE A 490 -12.91 -15.44 -20.54
CA ILE A 490 -13.60 -15.77 -21.80
C ILE A 490 -12.57 -15.96 -22.88
#